data_ea898f0d45208cde4fad4950c3097d29
#
_entry.id   ea898f0d45208cde4fad4950c3097d29
#
_cell.length_a   1.000
_cell.length_b   1.000
_cell.length_c   1.000
_cell.angle_alpha   90.00
_cell.angle_beta   90.00
_cell.angle_gamma   90.00
#
_symmetry.space_group_name_H-M   'P 1'
#
loop_
_entity.id
_entity.type
_entity.pdbx_description
1 polymer ?
#
loop_
_entity_poly.entity_id
_entity_poly.type
_entity_poly.pdbx_seq_one_letter_code
_entity_poly.pdbx_strand_id
1 'polypeptide(L)' 'MELLDRRAACVFFGGTKPINVATLYRGIRRGQYPRPVKIGGSSRWLRSECEAALQAMMEGRR' A
#
# COMPACT_ATOMS: atom_id res chain seq x y z
N MET A 1 12.67 3.52 -10.23
CA MET A 1 11.50 3.76 -9.37
C MET A 1 10.34 2.89 -9.86
N GLU A 2 9.79 2.09 -8.99
CA GLU A 2 8.70 1.20 -9.36
C GLU A 2 7.39 1.69 -8.77
N LEU A 3 6.35 1.72 -9.60
CA LEU A 3 5.03 2.16 -9.19
C LEU A 3 4.07 0.98 -9.23
N LEU A 4 3.20 0.92 -8.23
CA LEU A 4 2.16 -0.11 -8.14
C LEU A 4 0.82 0.54 -8.38
N ASP A 5 -0.03 -0.09 -9.19
CA ASP A 5 -1.40 0.37 -9.29
C ASP A 5 -2.20 -0.12 -8.07
N ARG A 6 -3.49 0.24 -8.04
CA ARG A 6 -4.33 -0.11 -6.89
C ARG A 6 -4.37 -1.61 -6.65
N ARG A 7 -4.54 -2.40 -7.71
CA ARG A 7 -4.61 -3.84 -7.57
C ARG A 7 -3.27 -4.41 -7.06
N ALA A 8 -2.17 -3.92 -7.63
CA ALA A 8 -0.85 -4.39 -7.22
C ALA A 8 -0.56 -4.03 -5.77
N ALA A 9 -1.02 -2.86 -5.32
CA ALA A 9 -0.87 -2.47 -3.92
C ALA A 9 -1.65 -3.40 -3.00
N CYS A 10 -2.88 -3.77 -3.40
CA CYS A 10 -3.68 -4.71 -2.61
C CYS A 10 -3.01 -6.07 -2.52
N VAL A 11 -2.41 -6.54 -3.61
CA VAL A 11 -1.69 -7.80 -3.61
C VAL A 11 -0.46 -7.71 -2.72
N PHE A 12 0.25 -6.59 -2.81
CA PHE A 12 1.48 -6.40 -2.04
C PHE A 12 1.21 -6.50 -0.53
N PHE A 13 0.16 -5.80 -0.06
CA PHE A 13 -0.14 -5.78 1.37
C PHE A 13 -0.94 -7.00 1.82
N GLY A 14 -1.54 -7.72 0.89
CA GLY A 14 -2.36 -8.87 1.24
C GLY A 14 -1.58 -10.16 1.43
N GLY A 15 -0.38 -10.24 0.89
CA GLY A 15 0.41 -11.47 0.96
C GLY A 15 -0.12 -12.52 0.00
N THR A 16 -0.69 -13.59 0.52
CA THR A 16 -1.19 -14.68 -0.32
C THR A 16 -2.47 -14.34 -1.07
N LYS A 17 -3.27 -13.42 -0.49
CA LYS A 17 -4.51 -12.95 -1.12
C LYS A 17 -4.53 -11.44 -1.07
N PRO A 18 -5.01 -10.78 -2.13
CA PRO A 18 -5.09 -9.32 -2.10
C PRO A 18 -6.08 -8.88 -1.02
N ILE A 19 -5.75 -7.75 -0.37
CA ILE A 19 -6.71 -7.14 0.54
C ILE A 19 -7.78 -6.43 -0.27
N ASN A 20 -8.90 -6.16 0.37
CA ASN A 20 -9.99 -5.41 -0.23
C ASN A 20 -9.56 -3.95 -0.41
N VAL A 21 -10.05 -3.31 -1.48
CA VAL A 21 -9.75 -1.90 -1.74
C VAL A 21 -10.18 -1.02 -0.56
N ALA A 22 -11.32 -1.32 0.05
CA ALA A 22 -11.79 -0.57 1.22
C ALA A 22 -10.80 -0.69 2.37
N THR A 23 -10.23 -1.88 2.56
CA THR A 23 -9.22 -2.10 3.60
C THR A 23 -7.96 -1.28 3.31
N LEU A 24 -7.56 -1.22 2.04
CA LEU A 24 -6.40 -0.43 1.64
C LEU A 24 -6.61 1.04 1.99
N TYR A 25 -7.73 1.62 1.61
CA TYR A 25 -7.98 3.04 1.86
C TYR A 25 -8.20 3.34 3.34
N ARG A 26 -8.77 2.40 4.08
CA ARG A 26 -8.90 2.56 5.54
C ARG A 26 -7.51 2.63 6.17
N GLY A 27 -6.60 1.75 5.73
CA GLY A 27 -5.24 1.76 6.24
C GLY A 27 -4.48 3.03 5.87
N ILE A 28 -4.76 3.58 4.68
CA ILE A 28 -4.16 4.85 4.29
C ILE A 28 -4.62 5.97 5.22
N ARG A 29 -5.91 6.01 5.55
CA ARG A 29 -6.43 7.03 6.46
C ARG A 29 -5.86 6.89 7.86
N ARG A 30 -5.56 5.66 8.28
CA ARG A 30 -4.95 5.40 9.59
C ARG A 30 -3.45 5.63 9.63
N GLY A 31 -2.85 5.88 8.46
CA GLY A 31 -1.41 6.05 8.37
C GLY A 31 -0.61 4.77 8.32
N GLN A 32 -1.27 3.62 8.14
CA GLN A 32 -0.59 2.33 8.04
C GLN A 32 0.02 2.11 6.67
N TYR A 33 -0.64 2.62 5.62
CA TYR A 33 -0.19 2.45 4.25
C TYR A 33 0.13 3.82 3.65
N PRO A 34 1.05 3.88 2.70
CA PRO A 34 1.44 5.16 2.10
C PRO A 34 0.32 5.72 1.24
N ARG A 35 0.29 7.04 1.12
CA ARG A 35 -0.67 7.69 0.24
C ARG A 35 -0.24 7.53 -1.20
N PRO A 36 -1.19 7.34 -2.11
CA PRO A 36 -0.86 7.23 -3.53
C PRO A 36 -0.52 8.58 -4.12
N VAL A 37 0.23 8.56 -5.22
CA VAL A 37 0.42 9.73 -6.06
C VAL A 37 -0.52 9.62 -7.25
N LYS A 38 -1.02 10.76 -7.71
CA LYS A 38 -1.89 10.80 -8.88
C LYS A 38 -1.08 11.03 -10.12
N ILE A 39 -1.18 10.13 -11.07
CA ILE A 39 -0.49 10.24 -12.34
C ILE A 39 -1.53 10.06 -13.44
N GLY A 40 -1.84 11.16 -14.17
CA GLY A 40 -2.83 11.08 -15.23
C GLY A 40 -4.20 10.63 -14.77
N GLY A 41 -4.59 11.00 -13.56
CA GLY A 41 -5.89 10.61 -13.00
C GLY A 41 -5.92 9.25 -12.35
N SER A 42 -4.82 8.51 -12.41
CA SER A 42 -4.74 7.19 -11.80
C SER A 42 -3.89 7.24 -10.53
N SER A 43 -4.32 6.48 -9.53
CA SER A 43 -3.55 6.38 -8.28
C SER A 43 -2.44 5.35 -8.44
N ARG A 44 -1.24 5.73 -8.03
CA ARG A 44 -0.07 4.85 -8.05
C ARG A 44 0.64 4.94 -6.72
N TRP A 45 1.21 3.84 -6.28
CA TRP A 45 1.97 3.78 -5.03
C TRP A 45 3.42 3.50 -5.36
N LEU A 46 4.34 4.22 -4.72
CA LEU A 46 5.76 3.93 -4.84
C LEU A 46 6.06 2.63 -4.11
N ARG A 47 6.68 1.68 -4.80
CA ARG A 47 6.99 0.39 -4.19
C ARG A 47 7.89 0.56 -2.97
N SER A 48 8.84 1.48 -3.02
CA SER A 48 9.75 1.70 -1.90
C SER A 48 8.98 2.17 -0.66
N GLU A 49 7.96 3.01 -0.86
CA GLU A 49 7.12 3.45 0.27
C GLU A 49 6.28 2.30 0.82
N CYS A 50 5.79 1.43 -0.06
CA CYS A 50 5.04 0.27 0.37
C CYS A 50 5.91 -0.68 1.18
N GLU A 51 7.15 -0.86 0.76
CA GLU A 51 8.10 -1.70 1.47
C GLU A 51 8.41 -1.12 2.85
N ALA A 52 8.59 0.20 2.92
CA ALA A 52 8.85 0.87 4.20
C ALA A 52 7.65 0.74 5.14
N ALA A 53 6.44 0.87 4.62
CA ALA A 53 5.23 0.73 5.43
C ALA A 53 5.09 -0.70 5.96
N LEU A 54 5.37 -1.68 5.12
CA LEU A 54 5.32 -3.09 5.53
C LEU A 54 6.35 -3.36 6.62
N GLN A 55 7.56 -2.84 6.43
CA GLN A 55 8.63 -3.00 7.41
C GLN A 55 8.22 -2.41 8.76
N ALA A 56 7.61 -1.22 8.75
CA ALA A 56 7.17 -0.58 9.99
C ALA A 56 6.11 -1.41 10.70
N MET A 57 5.19 -2.00 9.93
CA MET A 57 4.16 -2.85 10.53
C MET A 57 4.77 -4.10 11.15
N MET A 58 5.76 -4.69 10.47
CA MET A 58 6.43 -5.88 10.99
C MET A 58 7.22 -5.57 12.26
N GLU A 59 7.86 -4.41 12.31
CA GLU A 59 8.64 -4.01 13.48
C GLU A 59 7.75 -3.69 14.67
N GLY A 60 6.55 -3.17 14.42
CA GLY A 60 5.61 -2.87 15.48
C GLY A 60 4.91 -4.08 16.07
N ARG A 61 5.08 -5.23 15.46
CA ARG A 61 4.42 -6.46 15.91
C ARG A 61 5.21 -7.07 17.06
N ARG A 62 4.51 -7.50 18.10
CA ARG A 62 5.12 -8.16 19.23
C ARG A 62 4.48 -9.51 19.46
#